data_fc426c55bdcd69a7b0b56b4a4f57c185
#
_entry.id   fc426c55bdcd69a7b0b56b4a4f57c185
#
_cell.length_a   1.000
_cell.length_b   1.000
_cell.length_c   1.000
_cell.angle_alpha   90.00
_cell.angle_beta   90.00
_cell.angle_gamma   90.00
#
_symmetry.space_group_name_H-M   'P 1'
#
loop_
_entity.id
_entity.type
_entity.pdbx_description
1 polymer ?
#
loop_
_entity_poly.entity_id
_entity_poly.type
_entity_poly.pdbx_seq_one_letter_code
_entity_poly.pdbx_strand_id
1 'polypeptide(L)'
;MKTDANIPYKFYLEESELPTAWYNVRADMKNKPAPLLNPGTLQPMTAQELDGVFCDELVQQELDDTTAYIPIPDEIREYYRMYRPSPLCRAYRLEEALGTPAKIYYKFEGNNTSGSHKLNSAIAQAYYAKKQGLKGVTTETGAGQWGTALSMACSYFGLDCKVYMVKVSYEQKPFRREVMRTYGASVTPSPSSTTTVGRKILAEHPGTTGSLGCAISEAVEAATSTPGYRYVLGSVLNQVLLHQSVIGLETKTALEKLGVKPDIIIGCAGGGSTLGGLISPFMGEKLRGEADYRFIAVEPASCPSFTRGKFVYDFCDTGMVCPLAKMYTLGSGFIPSPNHAGGLRYHGMSSILSQLYHDGLMEARSVEQTAVFQAAEQFARIEGILPAPESSHAIRVAIDEALRCKETGEEKTIVFGLTGTGYFDMVAYEKFHDGQMTDYIPTDADLQKGFDGIPKFPGNE
;
A
#
# COMPACT_ATOMS: atom_id res chain seq x y z
N MET A 1 32.04 -13.80 -7.77
CA MET A 1 30.87 -12.99 -8.13
C MET A 1 30.83 -12.86 -9.65
N LYS A 2 29.83 -13.46 -10.31
CA LYS A 2 29.62 -13.28 -11.75
C LYS A 2 28.61 -12.14 -11.93
N THR A 3 29.10 -10.93 -12.07
CA THR A 3 28.27 -9.80 -12.48
C THR A 3 28.12 -9.83 -13.99
N ASP A 4 26.91 -9.60 -14.48
CA ASP A 4 26.70 -9.34 -15.90
C ASP A 4 27.24 -7.93 -16.21
N ALA A 5 28.25 -7.85 -17.10
CA ALA A 5 28.90 -6.59 -17.42
C ALA A 5 27.94 -5.54 -18.02
N ASN A 6 26.80 -5.98 -18.54
CA ASN A 6 25.78 -5.12 -19.17
C ASN A 6 24.68 -4.68 -18.20
N ILE A 7 24.59 -5.28 -17.00
CA ILE A 7 23.54 -4.97 -16.02
C ILE A 7 24.19 -4.36 -14.77
N PRO A 8 24.00 -3.06 -14.50
CA PRO A 8 24.57 -2.41 -13.32
C PRO A 8 23.86 -2.86 -12.02
N TYR A 9 24.52 -2.67 -10.87
CA TYR A 9 23.89 -2.87 -9.55
C TYR A 9 22.67 -1.98 -9.33
N LYS A 10 22.72 -0.73 -9.84
CA LYS A 10 21.65 0.27 -9.79
C LYS A 10 21.48 0.90 -11.14
N PHE A 11 20.29 0.87 -11.65
CA PHE A 11 19.90 1.55 -12.88
C PHE A 11 18.90 2.66 -12.55
N TYR A 12 19.20 3.86 -13.05
CA TYR A 12 18.32 5.02 -12.99
C TYR A 12 17.89 5.41 -14.39
N LEU A 13 16.63 5.77 -14.54
CA LEU A 13 16.16 6.49 -15.72
C LEU A 13 16.70 7.92 -15.69
N GLU A 14 16.75 8.56 -16.85
CA GLU A 14 16.96 10.01 -16.93
C GLU A 14 15.71 10.75 -16.46
N GLU A 15 15.84 11.97 -15.95
CA GLU A 15 14.72 12.79 -15.52
C GLU A 15 13.69 13.03 -16.63
N SER A 16 14.16 13.13 -17.87
CA SER A 16 13.32 13.26 -19.08
C SER A 16 12.48 12.01 -19.40
N GLU A 17 12.77 10.88 -18.78
CA GLU A 17 12.11 9.60 -18.99
C GLU A 17 11.07 9.29 -17.89
N LEU A 18 10.89 10.21 -16.95
CA LEU A 18 9.84 10.10 -15.94
C LEU A 18 8.46 10.03 -16.63
N PRO A 19 7.54 9.21 -16.10
CA PRO A 19 6.18 9.11 -16.64
C PRO A 19 5.49 10.47 -16.74
N THR A 20 4.88 10.75 -17.88
CA THR A 20 4.08 11.96 -18.12
C THR A 20 2.58 11.74 -17.90
N ALA A 21 2.19 10.48 -17.73
CA ALA A 21 0.82 10.07 -17.41
C ALA A 21 0.84 8.89 -16.43
N TRP A 22 -0.16 8.82 -15.58
CA TRP A 22 -0.48 7.63 -14.80
C TRP A 22 -1.21 6.61 -15.68
N TYR A 23 -1.02 5.33 -15.38
CA TYR A 23 -1.71 4.25 -16.07
C TYR A 23 -2.83 3.66 -15.21
N ASN A 24 -4.04 3.69 -15.75
CA ASN A 24 -5.23 3.14 -15.12
C ASN A 24 -5.51 1.73 -15.65
N VAL A 25 -5.08 0.74 -14.91
CA VAL A 25 -5.24 -0.68 -15.30
C VAL A 25 -6.70 -1.10 -15.50
N ARG A 26 -7.66 -0.38 -14.86
CA ARG A 26 -9.09 -0.67 -15.03
C ARG A 26 -9.57 -0.54 -16.47
N ALA A 27 -8.94 0.34 -17.26
CA ALA A 27 -9.29 0.50 -18.68
C ALA A 27 -9.13 -0.81 -19.47
N ASP A 28 -8.15 -1.64 -19.11
CA ASP A 28 -7.89 -2.92 -19.75
C ASP A 28 -8.56 -4.12 -19.06
N MET A 29 -9.14 -3.94 -17.86
CA MET A 29 -9.82 -5.03 -17.14
C MET A 29 -11.13 -5.42 -17.83
N LYS A 30 -11.29 -6.72 -18.10
CA LYS A 30 -12.53 -7.29 -18.63
C LYS A 30 -13.64 -7.24 -17.58
N ASN A 31 -13.34 -7.69 -16.36
CA ASN A 31 -14.22 -7.60 -15.21
C ASN A 31 -13.77 -6.38 -14.39
N LYS A 32 -14.53 -5.29 -14.48
CA LYS A 32 -14.27 -4.08 -13.71
C LYS A 32 -14.52 -4.31 -12.22
N PRO A 33 -13.79 -3.65 -11.31
CA PRO A 33 -14.17 -3.62 -9.92
C PRO A 33 -15.60 -3.11 -9.75
N ALA A 34 -16.36 -3.74 -8.85
CA ALA A 34 -17.73 -3.31 -8.58
C ALA A 34 -17.72 -1.89 -7.97
N PRO A 35 -18.76 -1.06 -8.22
CA PRO A 35 -18.83 0.31 -7.73
C PRO A 35 -18.91 0.36 -6.19
N LEU A 36 -18.48 1.47 -5.60
CA LEU A 36 -18.74 1.75 -4.20
C LEU A 36 -20.26 1.93 -3.99
N LEU A 37 -20.80 1.35 -2.92
CA LEU A 37 -22.22 1.49 -2.59
C LEU A 37 -22.44 2.43 -1.40
N ASN A 38 -23.49 3.23 -1.50
CA ASN A 38 -24.03 3.96 -0.37
C ASN A 38 -24.64 2.97 0.63
N PRO A 39 -24.18 2.93 1.88
CA PRO A 39 -24.65 1.94 2.85
C PRO A 39 -26.13 2.07 3.22
N GLY A 40 -26.73 3.26 3.05
CA GLY A 40 -28.15 3.51 3.36
C GLY A 40 -29.10 3.10 2.24
N THR A 41 -28.68 3.20 0.98
CA THR A 41 -29.53 2.93 -0.19
C THR A 41 -29.14 1.66 -0.94
N LEU A 42 -27.92 1.15 -0.73
CA LEU A 42 -27.30 0.03 -1.46
C LEU A 42 -27.19 0.30 -2.98
N GLN A 43 -27.25 1.58 -3.38
CA GLN A 43 -27.03 2.00 -4.77
C GLN A 43 -25.59 2.45 -4.98
N PRO A 44 -25.06 2.36 -6.20
CA PRO A 44 -23.76 2.92 -6.56
C PRO A 44 -23.66 4.38 -6.12
N MET A 45 -22.57 4.74 -5.47
CA MET A 45 -22.32 6.12 -5.06
C MET A 45 -22.09 7.01 -6.26
N THR A 46 -22.73 8.17 -6.22
CA THR A 46 -22.55 9.23 -7.21
C THR A 46 -21.32 10.10 -6.89
N ALA A 47 -20.81 10.83 -7.89
CA ALA A 47 -19.73 11.79 -7.67
C ALA A 47 -20.11 12.81 -6.57
N GLN A 48 -21.33 13.33 -6.59
CA GLN A 48 -21.81 14.31 -5.61
C GLN A 48 -21.79 13.79 -4.16
N GLU A 49 -22.08 12.50 -3.94
CA GLU A 49 -22.00 11.88 -2.61
C GLU A 49 -20.56 11.74 -2.14
N LEU A 50 -19.63 11.46 -3.06
CA LEU A 50 -18.20 11.33 -2.76
C LEU A 50 -17.49 12.68 -2.58
N ASP A 51 -17.90 13.75 -3.30
CA ASP A 51 -17.33 15.10 -3.19
C ASP A 51 -17.45 15.71 -1.78
N GLY A 52 -18.40 15.23 -0.98
CA GLY A 52 -18.51 15.61 0.43
C GLY A 52 -17.34 15.12 1.29
N VAL A 53 -16.66 14.06 0.88
CA VAL A 53 -15.56 13.40 1.62
C VAL A 53 -14.22 13.66 0.96
N PHE A 54 -14.11 13.53 -0.37
CA PHE A 54 -12.88 13.60 -1.15
C PHE A 54 -12.80 14.89 -1.98
N CYS A 55 -11.62 15.19 -2.49
CA CYS A 55 -11.43 16.27 -3.48
C CYS A 55 -12.10 15.88 -4.80
N ASP A 56 -12.70 16.86 -5.48
CA ASP A 56 -13.50 16.66 -6.71
C ASP A 56 -12.71 15.91 -7.81
N GLU A 57 -11.48 16.32 -8.09
CA GLU A 57 -10.63 15.64 -9.09
C GLU A 57 -10.29 14.20 -8.69
N LEU A 58 -10.08 13.94 -7.40
CA LEU A 58 -9.82 12.59 -6.91
C LEU A 58 -11.05 11.70 -7.05
N VAL A 59 -12.26 12.27 -6.92
CA VAL A 59 -13.53 11.56 -7.21
C VAL A 59 -13.63 11.20 -8.68
N GLN A 60 -13.27 12.11 -9.60
CA GLN A 60 -13.27 11.81 -11.03
C GLN A 60 -12.29 10.66 -11.35
N GLN A 61 -11.09 10.69 -10.79
CA GLN A 61 -10.10 9.62 -10.97
C GLN A 61 -10.55 8.30 -10.32
N GLU A 62 -11.27 8.35 -9.20
CA GLU A 62 -11.82 7.16 -8.55
C GLU A 62 -12.87 6.47 -9.43
N LEU A 63 -13.72 7.26 -10.09
CA LEU A 63 -14.84 6.76 -10.91
C LEU A 63 -14.44 6.42 -12.34
N ASP A 64 -13.39 7.02 -12.90
CA ASP A 64 -12.94 6.76 -14.29
C ASP A 64 -12.32 5.37 -14.43
N ASP A 65 -13.01 4.48 -15.07
CA ASP A 65 -12.56 3.11 -15.35
C ASP A 65 -12.32 2.85 -16.84
N THR A 66 -12.30 3.90 -17.66
CA THR A 66 -12.21 3.83 -19.12
C THR A 66 -10.97 4.49 -19.71
N THR A 67 -10.48 5.58 -19.10
CA THR A 67 -9.30 6.28 -19.58
C THR A 67 -8.03 5.55 -19.13
N ALA A 68 -7.27 4.98 -20.08
CA ALA A 68 -6.08 4.19 -19.79
C ALA A 68 -4.92 5.05 -19.28
N TYR A 69 -4.70 6.24 -19.83
CA TYR A 69 -3.60 7.13 -19.45
C TYR A 69 -4.15 8.48 -19.02
N ILE A 70 -3.91 8.86 -17.77
CA ILE A 70 -4.33 10.12 -17.18
C ILE A 70 -3.10 11.03 -17.06
N PRO A 71 -3.05 12.19 -17.72
CA PRO A 71 -1.90 13.09 -17.68
C PRO A 71 -1.52 13.50 -16.26
N ILE A 72 -0.23 13.49 -15.95
CA ILE A 72 0.30 14.00 -14.68
C ILE A 72 0.52 15.51 -14.83
N PRO A 73 -0.14 16.36 -14.03
CA PRO A 73 0.10 17.80 -14.03
C PRO A 73 1.58 18.16 -13.89
N ASP A 74 2.02 19.23 -14.56
CA ASP A 74 3.42 19.65 -14.55
C ASP A 74 3.92 19.96 -13.14
N GLU A 75 3.08 20.57 -12.30
CA GLU A 75 3.41 20.89 -10.92
C GLU A 75 3.67 19.62 -10.07
N ILE A 76 2.92 18.55 -10.32
CA ILE A 76 3.18 17.25 -9.68
C ILE A 76 4.50 16.67 -10.20
N ARG A 77 4.76 16.77 -11.51
CA ARG A 77 5.99 16.29 -12.13
C ARG A 77 7.24 17.02 -11.61
N GLU A 78 7.12 18.33 -11.32
CA GLU A 78 8.21 19.09 -10.69
C GLU A 78 8.57 18.52 -9.31
N TYR A 79 7.57 18.23 -8.47
CA TYR A 79 7.84 17.59 -7.17
C TYR A 79 8.36 16.16 -7.33
N TYR A 80 7.90 15.41 -8.33
CA TYR A 80 8.44 14.07 -8.62
C TYR A 80 9.94 14.13 -8.97
N ARG A 81 10.41 15.11 -9.72
CA ARG A 81 11.84 15.29 -10.03
C ARG A 81 12.73 15.47 -8.81
N MET A 82 12.19 15.92 -7.67
CA MET A 82 12.98 16.09 -6.44
C MET A 82 13.43 14.75 -5.82
N TYR A 83 12.78 13.62 -6.15
CA TYR A 83 13.09 12.32 -5.54
C TYR A 83 12.94 11.12 -6.48
N ARG A 84 12.49 11.33 -7.68
CA ARG A 84 12.39 10.33 -8.74
C ARG A 84 13.36 10.69 -9.88
N PRO A 85 13.78 9.70 -10.71
CA PRO A 85 13.36 8.29 -10.69
C PRO A 85 13.90 7.54 -9.47
N SER A 86 13.16 6.54 -8.98
CA SER A 86 13.70 5.61 -8.01
C SER A 86 14.50 4.49 -8.70
N PRO A 87 15.57 3.95 -8.09
CA PRO A 87 16.41 2.97 -8.76
C PRO A 87 15.75 1.61 -8.93
N LEU A 88 16.04 0.97 -10.06
CA LEU A 88 15.92 -0.47 -10.24
C LEU A 88 17.28 -1.10 -9.93
N CYS A 89 17.31 -1.96 -8.91
CA CYS A 89 18.55 -2.57 -8.43
C CYS A 89 18.58 -4.05 -8.77
N ARG A 90 19.77 -4.59 -9.09
CA ARG A 90 20.02 -6.03 -9.21
C ARG A 90 20.64 -6.54 -7.91
N ALA A 91 20.04 -7.57 -7.30
CA ALA A 91 20.48 -8.16 -6.03
C ALA A 91 21.54 -9.25 -6.26
N TYR A 92 22.66 -8.91 -6.90
CA TYR A 92 23.74 -9.86 -7.24
C TYR A 92 24.30 -10.61 -6.01
N ARG A 93 24.43 -9.90 -4.87
CA ARG A 93 24.98 -10.51 -3.67
C ARG A 93 24.00 -11.48 -3.04
N LEU A 94 22.70 -11.17 -3.10
CA LEU A 94 21.66 -12.08 -2.64
C LEU A 94 21.59 -13.33 -3.53
N GLU A 95 21.65 -13.17 -4.85
CA GLU A 95 21.71 -14.31 -5.81
C GLU A 95 22.86 -15.25 -5.48
N GLU A 96 24.06 -14.68 -5.27
CA GLU A 96 25.28 -15.45 -4.91
C GLU A 96 25.12 -16.16 -3.55
N ALA A 97 24.63 -15.45 -2.53
CA ALA A 97 24.43 -16.01 -1.18
C ALA A 97 23.41 -17.15 -1.15
N LEU A 98 22.37 -17.08 -1.97
CA LEU A 98 21.36 -18.14 -2.12
C LEU A 98 21.88 -19.29 -3.01
N GLY A 99 22.88 -19.06 -3.85
CA GLY A 99 23.38 -20.01 -4.83
C GLY A 99 22.30 -20.40 -5.84
N THR A 100 21.49 -19.43 -6.28
CA THR A 100 20.35 -19.61 -7.18
C THR A 100 20.71 -19.22 -8.63
N PRO A 101 20.11 -19.85 -9.64
CA PRO A 101 20.17 -19.36 -11.03
C PRO A 101 19.22 -18.18 -11.27
N ALA A 102 18.29 -17.88 -10.36
CA ALA A 102 17.35 -16.78 -10.51
C ALA A 102 18.07 -15.43 -10.57
N LYS A 103 17.52 -14.51 -11.37
CA LYS A 103 17.93 -13.11 -11.46
C LYS A 103 16.96 -12.27 -10.62
N ILE A 104 17.47 -11.60 -9.58
CA ILE A 104 16.65 -10.88 -8.61
C ILE A 104 16.83 -9.38 -8.77
N TYR A 105 15.73 -8.68 -9.01
CA TYR A 105 15.68 -7.23 -9.08
C TYR A 105 14.73 -6.67 -8.02
N TYR A 106 15.01 -5.44 -7.56
CA TYR A 106 14.08 -4.72 -6.70
C TYR A 106 13.96 -3.26 -7.10
N LYS A 107 12.70 -2.76 -7.09
CA LYS A 107 12.39 -1.34 -7.28
C LYS A 107 12.44 -0.66 -5.93
N PHE A 108 13.43 0.21 -5.71
CA PHE A 108 13.72 0.78 -4.41
C PHE A 108 12.99 2.09 -4.16
N GLU A 109 11.75 2.03 -3.72
CA GLU A 109 10.91 3.19 -3.37
C GLU A 109 11.23 3.79 -1.99
N GLY A 110 11.89 3.05 -1.11
CA GLY A 110 12.36 3.56 0.18
C GLY A 110 13.52 4.55 0.11
N ASN A 111 14.09 4.73 -1.09
CA ASN A 111 15.22 5.63 -1.36
C ASN A 111 14.76 7.07 -1.68
N ASN A 112 13.72 7.55 -1.04
CA ASN A 112 13.27 8.93 -1.19
C ASN A 112 13.20 9.65 0.17
N THR A 113 12.96 10.95 0.13
CA THR A 113 12.97 11.83 1.30
C THR A 113 11.91 11.47 2.35
N SER A 114 10.81 10.85 1.96
CA SER A 114 9.78 10.35 2.90
C SER A 114 10.06 8.94 3.42
N GLY A 115 11.01 8.24 2.81
CA GLY A 115 11.39 6.87 3.13
C GLY A 115 10.41 5.79 2.65
N SER A 116 9.45 6.11 1.77
CA SER A 116 8.51 5.12 1.20
C SER A 116 7.85 5.57 -0.10
N HIS A 117 7.26 4.61 -0.83
CA HIS A 117 6.47 4.84 -2.05
C HIS A 117 5.27 5.79 -1.87
N LYS A 118 4.82 6.00 -0.65
CA LYS A 118 3.58 6.74 -0.39
C LYS A 118 3.64 8.21 -0.83
N LEU A 119 4.83 8.77 -0.95
CA LEU A 119 5.03 10.14 -1.40
C LEU A 119 4.45 10.39 -2.81
N ASN A 120 4.45 9.38 -3.68
CA ASN A 120 3.90 9.50 -5.03
C ASN A 120 2.42 9.93 -5.04
N SER A 121 1.59 9.28 -4.23
CA SER A 121 0.17 9.64 -4.12
C SER A 121 -0.05 10.85 -3.20
N ALA A 122 0.77 11.03 -2.17
CA ALA A 122 0.67 12.17 -1.26
C ALA A 122 0.81 13.50 -1.99
N ILE A 123 1.79 13.62 -2.90
CA ILE A 123 1.99 14.81 -3.74
C ILE A 123 0.73 15.06 -4.60
N ALA A 124 0.22 14.03 -5.29
CA ALA A 124 -0.95 14.17 -6.14
C ALA A 124 -2.19 14.62 -5.36
N GLN A 125 -2.48 13.97 -4.24
CA GLN A 125 -3.66 14.30 -3.43
C GLN A 125 -3.56 15.70 -2.80
N ALA A 126 -2.39 16.09 -2.29
CA ALA A 126 -2.17 17.43 -1.75
C ALA A 126 -2.26 18.51 -2.84
N TYR A 127 -1.74 18.25 -4.04
CA TYR A 127 -1.89 19.14 -5.18
C TYR A 127 -3.36 19.41 -5.50
N TYR A 128 -4.18 18.36 -5.65
CA TYR A 128 -5.59 18.52 -5.98
C TYR A 128 -6.38 19.19 -4.84
N ALA A 129 -6.05 18.91 -3.59
CA ALA A 129 -6.63 19.64 -2.46
C ALA A 129 -6.30 21.13 -2.51
N LYS A 130 -5.06 21.50 -2.81
CA LYS A 130 -4.65 22.90 -3.01
C LYS A 130 -5.35 23.56 -4.19
N LYS A 131 -5.41 22.86 -5.33
CA LYS A 131 -6.06 23.34 -6.56
C LYS A 131 -7.55 23.63 -6.34
N GLN A 132 -8.22 22.81 -5.52
CA GLN A 132 -9.62 23.02 -5.13
C GLN A 132 -9.82 24.18 -4.12
N GLY A 133 -8.74 24.75 -3.58
CA GLY A 133 -8.79 25.86 -2.62
C GLY A 133 -9.09 25.42 -1.18
N LEU A 134 -8.81 24.16 -0.83
CA LEU A 134 -9.00 23.67 0.52
C LEU A 134 -8.00 24.29 1.49
N LYS A 135 -8.37 24.36 2.78
CA LYS A 135 -7.50 24.79 3.88
C LYS A 135 -6.55 23.68 4.31
N GLY A 136 -7.04 22.46 4.28
CA GLY A 136 -6.29 21.32 4.74
C GLY A 136 -6.94 20.00 4.45
N VAL A 137 -6.27 18.95 4.88
CA VAL A 137 -6.71 17.58 4.72
C VAL A 137 -6.65 16.82 6.05
N THR A 138 -7.47 15.78 6.14
CA THR A 138 -7.42 14.80 7.23
C THR A 138 -7.04 13.45 6.68
N THR A 139 -6.40 12.62 7.47
CA THR A 139 -6.02 11.27 7.06
C THR A 139 -5.77 10.34 8.23
N GLU A 140 -5.79 9.05 7.96
CA GLU A 140 -5.28 8.00 8.82
C GLU A 140 -3.80 7.70 8.52
N THR A 141 -3.12 7.02 9.44
CA THR A 141 -1.85 6.35 9.16
C THR A 141 -1.65 5.13 10.07
N GLY A 142 -1.19 4.02 9.50
CA GLY A 142 -0.85 2.80 10.24
C GLY A 142 0.50 2.92 10.93
N ALA A 143 1.57 2.61 10.18
CA ALA A 143 2.96 2.69 10.67
C ALA A 143 3.56 4.11 10.72
N GLY A 144 2.86 5.09 10.16
CA GLY A 144 3.31 6.47 10.04
C GLY A 144 3.96 6.82 8.69
N GLN A 145 4.14 5.87 7.77
CA GLN A 145 4.73 6.13 6.45
C GLN A 145 3.86 7.05 5.60
N TRP A 146 2.53 6.78 5.57
CA TRP A 146 1.59 7.64 4.86
C TRP A 146 1.49 9.02 5.49
N GLY A 147 1.32 9.09 6.81
CA GLY A 147 1.28 10.37 7.53
C GLY A 147 2.53 11.21 7.29
N THR A 148 3.73 10.59 7.27
CA THR A 148 4.99 11.27 6.94
C THR A 148 4.97 11.84 5.53
N ALA A 149 4.61 11.03 4.53
CA ALA A 149 4.56 11.44 3.14
C ALA A 149 3.54 12.58 2.91
N LEU A 150 2.35 12.45 3.50
CA LEU A 150 1.32 13.48 3.37
C LEU A 150 1.69 14.77 4.10
N SER A 151 2.28 14.69 5.30
CA SER A 151 2.74 15.88 6.03
C SER A 151 3.77 16.68 5.21
N MET A 152 4.70 15.98 4.55
CA MET A 152 5.66 16.58 3.63
C MET A 152 4.96 17.23 2.44
N ALA A 153 4.04 16.53 1.77
CA ALA A 153 3.30 17.06 0.64
C ALA A 153 2.45 18.28 1.02
N CYS A 154 1.77 18.24 2.16
CA CYS A 154 1.01 19.38 2.69
C CYS A 154 1.91 20.60 2.96
N SER A 155 3.11 20.37 3.48
CA SER A 155 4.10 21.43 3.67
C SER A 155 4.50 22.11 2.35
N TYR A 156 4.64 21.34 1.25
CA TYR A 156 4.93 21.90 -0.07
C TYR A 156 3.80 22.80 -0.60
N PHE A 157 2.55 22.40 -0.36
CA PHE A 157 1.39 23.12 -0.90
C PHE A 157 0.77 24.12 0.10
N GLY A 158 1.32 24.25 1.31
CA GLY A 158 0.81 25.16 2.35
C GLY A 158 -0.59 24.76 2.84
N LEU A 159 -0.82 23.46 3.05
CA LEU A 159 -2.05 22.89 3.57
C LEU A 159 -1.91 22.46 5.02
N ASP A 160 -2.95 22.65 5.82
CA ASP A 160 -3.05 22.01 7.13
C ASP A 160 -3.17 20.50 6.96
N CYS A 161 -2.52 19.74 7.85
CA CYS A 161 -2.56 18.28 7.83
C CYS A 161 -2.94 17.73 9.21
N LYS A 162 -4.07 17.00 9.30
CA LYS A 162 -4.53 16.32 10.52
C LYS A 162 -4.40 14.81 10.33
N VAL A 163 -3.55 14.16 11.13
CA VAL A 163 -3.24 12.73 11.00
C VAL A 163 -3.77 11.97 12.22
N TYR A 164 -4.59 10.95 11.98
CA TYR A 164 -5.01 9.97 12.98
C TYR A 164 -4.12 8.74 12.84
N MET A 165 -3.25 8.51 13.82
CA MET A 165 -2.28 7.42 13.79
C MET A 165 -2.73 6.26 14.65
N VAL A 166 -2.70 5.04 14.12
CA VAL A 166 -3.03 3.82 14.89
C VAL A 166 -2.29 3.81 16.22
N LYS A 167 -3.00 3.71 17.34
CA LYS A 167 -2.50 3.91 18.70
C LYS A 167 -1.25 3.11 19.01
N VAL A 168 -1.23 1.81 18.72
CA VAL A 168 -0.04 0.99 18.96
C VAL A 168 1.18 1.47 18.18
N SER A 169 1.01 1.95 16.95
CA SER A 169 2.09 2.50 16.16
C SER A 169 2.52 3.89 16.63
N TYR A 170 1.60 4.71 17.12
CA TYR A 170 1.89 6.01 17.74
C TYR A 170 2.84 5.86 18.93
N GLU A 171 2.67 4.79 19.72
CA GLU A 171 3.52 4.47 20.87
C GLU A 171 4.85 3.82 20.45
N GLN A 172 4.82 2.87 19.50
CA GLN A 172 6.00 2.10 19.07
C GLN A 172 6.94 2.87 18.14
N LYS A 173 6.46 3.91 17.45
CA LYS A 173 7.20 4.64 16.42
C LYS A 173 7.22 6.15 16.70
N PRO A 174 7.78 6.58 17.85
CA PRO A 174 7.76 8.00 18.28
C PRO A 174 8.44 8.93 17.28
N PHE A 175 9.53 8.49 16.62
CA PHE A 175 10.24 9.33 15.66
C PHE A 175 9.44 9.61 14.39
N ARG A 176 8.58 8.72 13.94
CA ARG A 176 7.65 9.00 12.83
C ARG A 176 6.67 10.12 13.18
N ARG A 177 6.16 10.12 14.40
CA ARG A 177 5.32 11.20 14.90
C ARG A 177 6.06 12.55 14.89
N GLU A 178 7.30 12.57 15.34
CA GLU A 178 8.09 13.81 15.37
C GLU A 178 8.44 14.29 13.95
N VAL A 179 8.69 13.41 13.00
CA VAL A 179 8.86 13.78 11.58
C VAL A 179 7.60 14.46 11.03
N MET A 180 6.41 13.87 11.26
CA MET A 180 5.15 14.48 10.83
C MET A 180 4.94 15.88 11.45
N ARG A 181 5.21 16.02 12.73
CA ARG A 181 5.13 17.31 13.44
C ARG A 181 6.16 18.33 12.92
N THR A 182 7.35 17.88 12.54
CA THR A 182 8.38 18.73 11.94
C THR A 182 7.92 19.32 10.61
N TYR A 183 7.12 18.55 9.82
CA TYR A 183 6.47 19.06 8.62
C TYR A 183 5.15 19.82 8.88
N GLY A 184 4.82 20.10 10.14
CA GLY A 184 3.69 20.94 10.52
C GLY A 184 2.35 20.19 10.71
N ALA A 185 2.33 18.86 10.62
CA ALA A 185 1.10 18.10 10.85
C ALA A 185 0.75 17.99 12.33
N SER A 186 -0.56 17.96 12.64
CA SER A 186 -1.07 17.50 13.93
C SER A 186 -1.27 15.99 13.88
N VAL A 187 -0.82 15.27 14.93
CA VAL A 187 -0.89 13.81 14.99
C VAL A 187 -1.62 13.38 16.25
N THR A 188 -2.71 12.64 16.06
CA THR A 188 -3.59 12.15 17.13
C THR A 188 -3.57 10.61 17.17
N PRO A 189 -3.36 9.96 18.33
CA PRO A 189 -3.47 8.51 18.43
C PRO A 189 -4.93 8.07 18.24
N SER A 190 -5.19 7.04 17.44
CA SER A 190 -6.53 6.54 17.13
C SER A 190 -6.73 5.09 17.60
N PRO A 191 -7.89 4.78 18.21
CA PRO A 191 -9.04 5.67 18.46
C PRO A 191 -8.79 6.69 19.57
N SER A 192 -9.40 7.86 19.43
CA SER A 192 -9.24 9.01 20.32
C SER A 192 -10.56 9.48 20.92
N SER A 193 -10.48 10.37 21.92
CA SER A 193 -11.66 11.04 22.47
C SER A 193 -12.04 12.32 21.70
N THR A 194 -11.32 12.69 20.65
CA THR A 194 -11.52 13.95 19.92
C THR A 194 -12.67 13.88 18.92
N THR A 195 -13.04 12.68 18.47
CA THR A 195 -14.15 12.43 17.55
C THR A 195 -15.28 11.67 18.21
N THR A 196 -16.48 11.72 17.65
CA THR A 196 -17.64 10.97 18.17
C THR A 196 -17.46 9.48 17.93
N VAL A 197 -17.01 9.10 16.73
CA VAL A 197 -16.74 7.71 16.37
C VAL A 197 -15.60 7.13 17.19
N GLY A 198 -14.56 7.90 17.46
CA GLY A 198 -13.44 7.47 18.32
C GLY A 198 -13.88 7.18 19.75
N ARG A 199 -14.72 8.05 20.36
CA ARG A 199 -15.31 7.80 21.67
C ARG A 199 -16.17 6.54 21.71
N LYS A 200 -16.97 6.30 20.66
CA LYS A 200 -17.80 5.09 20.53
C LYS A 200 -16.92 3.84 20.48
N ILE A 201 -15.90 3.82 19.62
CA ILE A 201 -14.97 2.67 19.50
C ILE A 201 -14.26 2.40 20.84
N LEU A 202 -13.81 3.44 21.55
CA LEU A 202 -13.18 3.29 22.86
C LEU A 202 -14.12 2.73 23.92
N ALA A 203 -15.42 3.06 23.86
CA ALA A 203 -16.43 2.53 24.77
C ALA A 203 -16.76 1.06 24.47
N GLU A 204 -16.85 0.68 23.19
CA GLU A 204 -17.15 -0.69 22.75
C GLU A 204 -15.94 -1.64 22.90
N HIS A 205 -14.71 -1.11 22.73
CA HIS A 205 -13.46 -1.86 22.78
C HIS A 205 -12.44 -1.22 23.74
N PRO A 206 -12.68 -1.25 25.06
CA PRO A 206 -11.74 -0.71 26.04
C PRO A 206 -10.37 -1.41 25.93
N GLY A 207 -9.30 -0.62 25.87
CA GLY A 207 -7.94 -1.17 25.74
C GLY A 207 -7.53 -1.58 24.34
N THR A 208 -8.32 -1.29 23.30
CA THR A 208 -7.95 -1.56 21.91
C THR A 208 -6.62 -0.90 21.55
N THR A 209 -5.81 -1.62 20.74
CA THR A 209 -4.56 -1.11 20.15
C THR A 209 -4.80 -0.26 18.91
N GLY A 210 -6.04 -0.19 18.44
CA GLY A 210 -6.46 0.49 17.23
C GLY A 210 -6.15 -0.31 15.96
N SER A 211 -6.73 0.16 14.88
CA SER A 211 -6.53 -0.37 13.51
C SER A 211 -6.59 0.76 12.49
N LEU A 212 -6.22 0.48 11.23
CA LEU A 212 -6.44 1.44 10.14
C LEU A 212 -7.92 1.79 9.98
N GLY A 213 -8.82 0.82 10.12
CA GLY A 213 -10.26 1.05 10.05
C GLY A 213 -10.76 2.05 11.11
N CYS A 214 -10.25 1.99 12.35
CA CYS A 214 -10.56 2.98 13.39
C CYS A 214 -10.07 4.38 12.99
N ALA A 215 -8.82 4.48 12.53
CA ALA A 215 -8.22 5.75 12.17
C ALA A 215 -8.88 6.38 10.92
N ILE A 216 -9.33 5.58 9.96
CA ILE A 216 -10.14 6.01 8.82
C ILE A 216 -11.44 6.66 9.30
N SER A 217 -12.18 5.99 10.19
CA SER A 217 -13.44 6.52 10.72
C SER A 217 -13.29 7.90 11.34
N GLU A 218 -12.24 8.10 12.15
CA GLU A 218 -11.97 9.39 12.79
C GLU A 218 -11.54 10.46 11.79
N ALA A 219 -10.71 10.11 10.82
CA ALA A 219 -10.24 11.03 9.78
C ALA A 219 -11.39 11.51 8.89
N VAL A 220 -12.31 10.61 8.51
CA VAL A 220 -13.52 10.94 7.73
C VAL A 220 -14.46 11.84 8.53
N GLU A 221 -14.75 11.53 9.81
CA GLU A 221 -15.54 12.40 10.67
C GLU A 221 -14.92 13.80 10.78
N ALA A 222 -13.60 13.88 10.97
CA ALA A 222 -12.91 15.17 11.07
C ALA A 222 -12.96 15.96 9.77
N ALA A 223 -12.88 15.31 8.59
CA ALA A 223 -13.01 15.96 7.29
C ALA A 223 -14.41 16.56 7.08
N THR A 224 -15.44 15.73 7.33
CA THR A 224 -16.83 16.11 7.07
C THR A 224 -17.37 17.14 8.08
N SER A 225 -16.82 17.18 9.29
CA SER A 225 -17.19 18.14 10.33
C SER A 225 -16.40 19.45 10.32
N THR A 226 -15.33 19.55 9.51
CA THR A 226 -14.47 20.75 9.45
C THR A 226 -14.58 21.44 8.09
N PRO A 227 -15.20 22.64 8.00
CA PRO A 227 -15.31 23.36 6.72
C PRO A 227 -13.96 23.64 6.06
N GLY A 228 -13.84 23.36 4.77
CA GLY A 228 -12.62 23.55 3.99
C GLY A 228 -11.60 22.39 4.12
N TYR A 229 -12.00 21.27 4.70
CA TYR A 229 -11.19 20.06 4.75
C TYR A 229 -11.80 18.94 3.92
N ARG A 230 -10.94 18.04 3.44
CA ARG A 230 -11.33 16.78 2.80
C ARG A 230 -10.44 15.66 3.34
N TYR A 231 -10.97 14.44 3.26
CA TYR A 231 -10.23 13.24 3.59
C TYR A 231 -9.37 12.78 2.41
N VAL A 232 -8.16 12.37 2.70
CA VAL A 232 -7.22 11.74 1.75
C VAL A 232 -6.62 10.50 2.39
N LEU A 233 -6.23 9.51 1.57
CA LEU A 233 -5.74 8.25 2.09
C LEU A 233 -4.61 7.64 1.26
N GLY A 234 -3.80 6.80 1.91
CA GLY A 234 -2.56 6.27 1.34
C GLY A 234 -2.65 4.89 0.71
N SER A 235 -3.86 4.32 0.54
CA SER A 235 -4.04 2.97 0.02
C SER A 235 -5.49 2.73 -0.41
N VAL A 236 -5.82 1.52 -0.85
CA VAL A 236 -7.15 0.96 -1.11
C VAL A 236 -7.85 1.50 -2.35
N LEU A 237 -8.10 2.82 -2.44
CA LEU A 237 -8.89 3.43 -3.51
C LEU A 237 -8.19 3.38 -4.87
N ASN A 238 -9.00 3.38 -5.92
CA ASN A 238 -8.56 3.28 -7.30
C ASN A 238 -7.62 4.42 -7.69
N GLN A 239 -7.94 5.65 -7.27
CA GLN A 239 -7.11 6.83 -7.52
C GLN A 239 -5.72 6.73 -6.85
N VAL A 240 -5.61 6.04 -5.71
CA VAL A 240 -4.31 5.82 -5.06
C VAL A 240 -3.45 4.85 -5.86
N LEU A 241 -4.03 3.71 -6.31
CA LEU A 241 -3.31 2.76 -7.16
C LEU A 241 -2.91 3.39 -8.50
N LEU A 242 -3.76 4.27 -9.05
CA LEU A 242 -3.46 5.06 -10.24
C LEU A 242 -2.19 5.89 -10.04
N HIS A 243 -2.09 6.69 -8.97
CA HIS A 243 -0.91 7.52 -8.68
C HIS A 243 0.35 6.66 -8.48
N GLN A 244 0.21 5.49 -7.89
CA GLN A 244 1.34 4.58 -7.67
C GLN A 244 1.81 3.87 -8.94
N SER A 245 1.07 3.97 -10.06
CA SER A 245 1.47 3.36 -11.33
C SER A 245 2.83 3.87 -11.85
N VAL A 246 3.30 5.03 -11.40
CA VAL A 246 4.65 5.54 -11.70
C VAL A 246 5.75 4.54 -11.30
N ILE A 247 5.53 3.74 -10.25
CA ILE A 247 6.46 2.69 -9.82
C ILE A 247 6.63 1.65 -10.92
N GLY A 248 5.51 1.12 -11.41
CA GLY A 248 5.49 0.10 -12.47
C GLY A 248 5.97 0.64 -13.80
N LEU A 249 5.54 1.85 -14.17
CA LEU A 249 5.95 2.50 -15.43
C LEU A 249 7.46 2.70 -15.49
N GLU A 250 8.08 3.24 -14.44
CA GLU A 250 9.55 3.37 -14.38
C GLU A 250 10.24 1.99 -14.38
N THR A 251 9.69 1.02 -13.63
CA THR A 251 10.25 -0.34 -13.59
C THR A 251 10.24 -0.98 -14.96
N LYS A 252 9.13 -0.86 -15.69
CA LYS A 252 8.98 -1.40 -17.05
C LYS A 252 9.98 -0.75 -18.01
N THR A 253 10.04 0.58 -18.05
CA THR A 253 10.98 1.32 -18.89
C THR A 253 12.43 0.94 -18.58
N ALA A 254 12.79 0.82 -17.29
CA ALA A 254 14.14 0.43 -16.90
C ALA A 254 14.50 -1.01 -17.34
N LEU A 255 13.58 -1.95 -17.17
CA LEU A 255 13.77 -3.35 -17.60
C LEU A 255 13.89 -3.45 -19.12
N GLU A 256 13.07 -2.74 -19.88
CA GLU A 256 13.15 -2.67 -21.35
C GLU A 256 14.50 -2.14 -21.83
N LYS A 257 15.01 -1.07 -21.23
CA LYS A 257 16.34 -0.52 -21.54
C LYS A 257 17.48 -1.50 -21.23
N LEU A 258 17.31 -2.31 -20.20
CA LEU A 258 18.28 -3.34 -19.83
C LEU A 258 18.11 -4.64 -20.66
N GLY A 259 17.10 -4.72 -21.53
CA GLY A 259 16.77 -5.93 -22.28
C GLY A 259 16.33 -7.10 -21.39
N VAL A 260 15.72 -6.81 -20.24
CA VAL A 260 15.31 -7.80 -19.22
C VAL A 260 13.80 -7.93 -19.23
N LYS A 261 13.31 -9.17 -19.29
CA LYS A 261 11.88 -9.48 -19.14
C LYS A 261 11.65 -10.18 -17.80
N PRO A 262 10.74 -9.68 -16.94
CA PRO A 262 10.40 -10.35 -15.69
C PRO A 262 9.53 -11.59 -15.92
N ASP A 263 9.72 -12.64 -15.12
CA ASP A 263 8.83 -13.80 -15.04
C ASP A 263 7.88 -13.66 -13.84
N ILE A 264 8.38 -13.16 -12.72
CA ILE A 264 7.66 -13.09 -11.44
C ILE A 264 7.79 -11.68 -10.88
N ILE A 265 6.66 -11.06 -10.54
CA ILE A 265 6.61 -9.74 -9.91
C ILE A 265 5.92 -9.86 -8.56
N ILE A 266 6.59 -9.40 -7.49
CA ILE A 266 6.20 -9.63 -6.10
C ILE A 266 6.05 -8.28 -5.39
N GLY A 267 4.99 -8.13 -4.62
CA GLY A 267 4.82 -6.95 -3.75
C GLY A 267 4.08 -7.27 -2.47
N CYS A 268 4.37 -6.53 -1.41
CA CYS A 268 3.58 -6.62 -0.18
C CYS A 268 2.20 -5.99 -0.38
N ALA A 269 1.21 -6.52 0.32
CA ALA A 269 -0.17 -6.08 0.23
C ALA A 269 -0.81 -5.90 1.62
N GLY A 270 -1.09 -4.64 1.95
CA GLY A 270 -2.03 -4.25 2.99
C GLY A 270 -3.34 -3.84 2.31
N GLY A 271 -3.54 -2.54 2.07
CA GLY A 271 -4.61 -2.07 1.16
C GLY A 271 -4.27 -2.18 -0.33
N GLY A 272 -3.03 -2.53 -0.68
CA GLY A 272 -2.61 -2.90 -2.03
C GLY A 272 -1.96 -1.80 -2.87
N SER A 273 -1.70 -0.59 -2.35
CA SER A 273 -1.24 0.54 -3.17
C SER A 273 0.08 0.30 -3.90
N THR A 274 1.08 -0.21 -3.20
CA THR A 274 2.42 -0.44 -3.79
C THR A 274 2.41 -1.59 -4.79
N LEU A 275 1.74 -2.70 -4.46
CA LEU A 275 1.60 -3.83 -5.38
C LEU A 275 0.83 -3.41 -6.63
N GLY A 276 -0.33 -2.76 -6.46
CA GLY A 276 -1.15 -2.28 -7.56
C GLY A 276 -0.39 -1.33 -8.49
N GLY A 277 0.38 -0.40 -7.91
CA GLY A 277 1.23 0.51 -8.69
C GLY A 277 2.32 -0.21 -9.46
N LEU A 278 3.04 -1.13 -8.80
CA LEU A 278 4.15 -1.89 -9.41
C LEU A 278 3.68 -2.77 -10.57
N ILE A 279 2.59 -3.53 -10.35
CA ILE A 279 2.14 -4.51 -11.35
C ILE A 279 1.31 -3.89 -12.48
N SER A 280 0.73 -2.68 -12.31
CA SER A 280 -0.28 -2.14 -13.23
C SER A 280 0.11 -2.18 -14.71
N PRO A 281 1.28 -1.69 -15.19
CA PRO A 281 1.58 -1.74 -16.62
C PRO A 281 1.85 -3.16 -17.13
N PHE A 282 2.40 -4.04 -16.29
CA PHE A 282 2.61 -5.45 -16.62
C PHE A 282 1.29 -6.23 -16.64
N MET A 283 0.39 -5.91 -15.69
CA MET A 283 -0.97 -6.46 -15.68
C MET A 283 -1.75 -6.03 -16.91
N GLY A 284 -1.58 -4.77 -17.36
CA GLY A 284 -2.18 -4.29 -18.61
C GLY A 284 -1.74 -5.13 -19.82
N GLU A 285 -0.45 -5.43 -19.94
CA GLU A 285 0.07 -6.32 -21.01
C GLU A 285 -0.53 -7.74 -20.91
N LYS A 286 -0.64 -8.29 -19.70
CA LYS A 286 -1.27 -9.61 -19.48
C LYS A 286 -2.75 -9.59 -19.87
N LEU A 287 -3.49 -8.55 -19.50
CA LEU A 287 -4.91 -8.39 -19.81
C LEU A 287 -5.16 -8.26 -21.33
N ARG A 288 -4.25 -7.60 -22.05
CA ARG A 288 -4.30 -7.49 -23.53
C ARG A 288 -3.74 -8.71 -24.25
N GLY A 289 -3.21 -9.72 -23.52
CA GLY A 289 -2.61 -10.92 -24.11
C GLY A 289 -1.24 -10.71 -24.74
N GLU A 290 -0.54 -9.64 -24.39
CA GLU A 290 0.79 -9.29 -24.94
C GLU A 290 1.94 -10.02 -24.23
N ALA A 291 1.74 -10.35 -22.95
CA ALA A 291 2.70 -11.07 -22.13
C ALA A 291 2.02 -11.89 -21.04
N ASP A 292 2.74 -12.89 -20.51
CA ASP A 292 2.30 -13.65 -19.36
C ASP A 292 3.32 -13.50 -18.22
N TYR A 293 2.90 -12.81 -17.16
CA TYR A 293 3.66 -12.60 -15.94
C TYR A 293 2.96 -13.31 -14.78
N ARG A 294 3.74 -13.79 -13.83
CA ARG A 294 3.24 -14.31 -12.57
C ARG A 294 3.34 -13.21 -11.50
N PHE A 295 2.20 -12.85 -10.90
CA PHE A 295 2.11 -11.82 -9.86
C PHE A 295 1.84 -12.45 -8.51
N ILE A 296 2.58 -12.04 -7.48
CA ILE A 296 2.41 -12.56 -6.12
C ILE A 296 2.20 -11.39 -5.15
N ALA A 297 1.02 -11.35 -4.54
CA ALA A 297 0.73 -10.50 -3.40
C ALA A 297 1.23 -11.17 -2.12
N VAL A 298 1.91 -10.44 -1.24
CA VAL A 298 2.38 -10.99 0.03
C VAL A 298 1.76 -10.21 1.18
N GLU A 299 1.01 -10.91 2.02
CA GLU A 299 0.32 -10.35 3.17
C GLU A 299 0.83 -10.94 4.50
N PRO A 300 0.62 -10.26 5.65
CA PRO A 300 0.95 -10.83 6.95
C PRO A 300 0.03 -12.00 7.29
N ALA A 301 0.59 -13.08 7.84
CA ALA A 301 -0.21 -14.20 8.35
C ALA A 301 -1.19 -13.78 9.46
N SER A 302 -0.89 -12.67 10.15
CA SER A 302 -1.78 -12.07 11.17
C SER A 302 -2.93 -11.23 10.61
N CYS A 303 -2.92 -10.94 9.31
CA CYS A 303 -3.96 -10.16 8.62
C CYS A 303 -4.17 -10.69 7.19
N PRO A 304 -4.67 -11.94 7.04
CA PRO A 304 -4.68 -12.69 5.78
C PRO A 304 -5.92 -12.38 4.93
N SER A 305 -6.07 -11.14 4.48
CA SER A 305 -7.27 -10.67 3.77
C SER A 305 -7.51 -11.39 2.44
N PHE A 306 -6.47 -11.66 1.65
CA PHE A 306 -6.61 -12.45 0.42
C PHE A 306 -6.78 -13.94 0.69
N THR A 307 -5.88 -14.52 1.49
CA THR A 307 -5.79 -15.99 1.59
C THR A 307 -6.88 -16.59 2.47
N ARG A 308 -7.49 -15.81 3.38
CA ARG A 308 -8.55 -16.27 4.29
C ARG A 308 -9.77 -15.34 4.39
N GLY A 309 -9.78 -14.22 3.65
CA GLY A 309 -10.91 -13.30 3.57
C GLY A 309 -12.03 -13.77 2.66
N LYS A 310 -13.13 -13.03 2.66
CA LYS A 310 -14.28 -13.21 1.77
C LYS A 310 -14.33 -12.12 0.72
N PHE A 311 -14.72 -12.44 -0.51
CA PHE A 311 -14.91 -11.47 -1.59
C PHE A 311 -16.36 -10.97 -1.61
N VAL A 312 -16.62 -9.94 -0.84
CA VAL A 312 -17.95 -9.37 -0.62
C VAL A 312 -17.88 -7.85 -0.45
N TYR A 313 -19.03 -7.20 -0.43
CA TYR A 313 -19.14 -5.81 0.01
C TYR A 313 -18.98 -5.71 1.53
N ASP A 314 -18.10 -4.81 1.96
CA ASP A 314 -17.90 -4.50 3.37
C ASP A 314 -17.56 -3.01 3.54
N PHE A 315 -17.69 -2.51 4.76
CA PHE A 315 -17.27 -1.15 5.08
C PHE A 315 -15.75 -1.00 4.96
N CYS A 316 -15.33 0.14 4.42
CA CYS A 316 -13.90 0.46 4.33
C CYS A 316 -13.29 0.82 5.70
N ASP A 317 -14.12 1.01 6.74
CA ASP A 317 -13.72 1.45 8.07
C ASP A 317 -14.46 0.71 9.19
N THR A 318 -13.88 0.73 10.39
CA THR A 318 -14.44 0.03 11.57
C THR A 318 -15.68 0.73 12.16
N GLY A 319 -15.75 2.05 12.03
CA GLY A 319 -16.88 2.85 12.54
C GLY A 319 -18.09 2.88 11.61
N MET A 320 -18.01 2.24 10.44
CA MET A 320 -19.09 2.16 9.45
C MET A 320 -19.59 3.53 8.96
N VAL A 321 -18.65 4.49 8.78
CA VAL A 321 -18.95 5.84 8.28
C VAL A 321 -18.57 6.00 6.79
N CYS A 322 -17.84 5.02 6.21
CA CYS A 322 -17.43 5.00 4.83
C CYS A 322 -18.40 4.23 3.94
N PRO A 323 -18.29 4.37 2.59
CA PRO A 323 -19.00 3.53 1.64
C PRO A 323 -18.67 2.04 1.78
N LEU A 324 -19.54 1.19 1.22
CA LEU A 324 -19.27 -0.23 1.03
C LEU A 324 -18.43 -0.43 -0.24
N ALA A 325 -17.35 -1.18 -0.12
CA ALA A 325 -16.52 -1.60 -1.25
C ALA A 325 -16.56 -3.11 -1.41
N LYS A 326 -16.66 -3.61 -2.64
CA LYS A 326 -16.51 -5.04 -2.92
C LYS A 326 -15.04 -5.39 -2.95
N MET A 327 -14.61 -6.18 -1.97
CA MET A 327 -13.20 -6.49 -1.74
C MET A 327 -13.04 -7.84 -1.03
N TYR A 328 -11.82 -8.36 -1.04
CA TYR A 328 -11.44 -9.39 -0.07
C TYR A 328 -11.33 -8.74 1.31
N THR A 329 -12.10 -9.22 2.28
CA THR A 329 -12.20 -8.65 3.62
C THR A 329 -12.21 -9.70 4.71
N LEU A 330 -11.66 -9.34 5.86
CA LEU A 330 -11.77 -10.10 7.13
C LEU A 330 -12.94 -9.63 7.99
N GLY A 331 -13.74 -8.68 7.47
CA GLY A 331 -14.79 -7.97 8.20
C GLY A 331 -14.30 -6.65 8.79
N SER A 332 -15.08 -5.58 8.63
CA SER A 332 -14.72 -4.22 9.07
C SER A 332 -14.52 -4.09 10.60
N GLY A 333 -15.10 -5.00 11.38
CA GLY A 333 -14.87 -5.14 12.81
C GLY A 333 -13.63 -5.93 13.21
N PHE A 334 -12.92 -6.56 12.25
CA PHE A 334 -11.70 -7.30 12.54
C PHE A 334 -10.55 -6.34 12.88
N ILE A 335 -9.98 -6.48 14.07
CA ILE A 335 -8.81 -5.71 14.51
C ILE A 335 -7.59 -6.65 14.49
N PRO A 336 -6.66 -6.47 13.53
CA PRO A 336 -5.47 -7.32 13.44
C PRO A 336 -4.62 -7.26 14.71
N SER A 337 -4.00 -8.39 15.07
CA SER A 337 -2.97 -8.44 16.11
C SER A 337 -1.89 -7.37 15.86
N PRO A 338 -1.30 -6.79 16.92
CA PRO A 338 -0.28 -5.75 16.80
C PRO A 338 1.05 -6.34 16.29
N ASN A 339 1.13 -6.64 15.00
CA ASN A 339 2.38 -6.95 14.32
C ASN A 339 3.15 -5.66 13.99
N HIS A 340 4.42 -5.80 13.66
CA HIS A 340 5.31 -4.65 13.39
C HIS A 340 5.23 -4.10 11.96
N ALA A 341 4.54 -4.77 11.04
CA ALA A 341 4.22 -4.27 9.70
C ALA A 341 2.90 -3.48 9.73
N GLY A 342 2.88 -2.35 10.43
CA GLY A 342 1.67 -1.56 10.68
C GLY A 342 0.98 -1.06 9.41
N GLY A 343 1.73 -0.88 8.31
CA GLY A 343 1.17 -0.51 7.00
C GLY A 343 0.39 -1.64 6.31
N LEU A 344 0.48 -2.87 6.81
CA LEU A 344 -0.26 -4.04 6.28
C LEU A 344 -1.41 -4.50 7.21
N ARG A 345 -1.74 -3.73 8.25
CA ARG A 345 -2.80 -4.05 9.23
C ARG A 345 -4.13 -3.43 8.82
N TYR A 346 -4.69 -3.90 7.73
CA TYR A 346 -5.99 -3.47 7.21
C TYR A 346 -6.89 -4.69 6.95
N HIS A 347 -8.15 -4.63 7.37
CA HIS A 347 -9.11 -5.74 7.26
C HIS A 347 -9.53 -6.04 5.83
N GLY A 348 -9.39 -5.08 4.92
CA GLY A 348 -9.84 -5.17 3.52
C GLY A 348 -8.68 -5.05 2.52
N MET A 349 -9.03 -4.95 1.25
CA MET A 349 -8.10 -4.88 0.13
C MET A 349 -8.66 -3.97 -0.96
N SER A 350 -7.80 -3.36 -1.76
CA SER A 350 -8.20 -2.63 -2.97
C SER A 350 -9.17 -3.45 -3.83
N SER A 351 -10.24 -2.82 -4.30
CA SER A 351 -11.21 -3.46 -5.19
C SER A 351 -10.58 -3.91 -6.52
N ILE A 352 -9.59 -3.16 -7.04
CA ILE A 352 -8.82 -3.57 -8.25
C ILE A 352 -8.10 -4.89 -8.00
N LEU A 353 -7.28 -4.96 -6.95
CA LEU A 353 -6.50 -6.17 -6.66
C LEU A 353 -7.40 -7.33 -6.24
N SER A 354 -8.48 -7.05 -5.53
CA SER A 354 -9.48 -8.06 -5.17
C SER A 354 -10.11 -8.69 -6.40
N GLN A 355 -10.48 -7.88 -7.40
CA GLN A 355 -11.04 -8.38 -8.66
C GLN A 355 -10.00 -9.19 -9.44
N LEU A 356 -8.76 -8.69 -9.56
CA LEU A 356 -7.68 -9.41 -10.26
C LEU A 356 -7.36 -10.76 -9.60
N TYR A 357 -7.37 -10.82 -8.28
CA TYR A 357 -7.16 -12.07 -7.53
C TYR A 357 -8.35 -13.03 -7.70
N HIS A 358 -9.58 -12.50 -7.64
CA HIS A 358 -10.81 -13.27 -7.87
C HIS A 358 -10.87 -13.90 -9.27
N ASP A 359 -10.37 -13.17 -10.26
CA ASP A 359 -10.29 -13.63 -11.66
C ASP A 359 -9.12 -14.60 -11.91
N GLY A 360 -8.33 -14.94 -10.89
CA GLY A 360 -7.19 -15.86 -11.00
C GLY A 360 -5.98 -15.27 -11.74
N LEU A 361 -5.89 -13.94 -11.87
CA LEU A 361 -4.82 -13.26 -12.60
C LEU A 361 -3.57 -13.03 -11.74
N MET A 362 -3.65 -13.22 -10.45
CA MET A 362 -2.56 -13.11 -9.50
C MET A 362 -2.69 -14.12 -8.35
N GLU A 363 -1.59 -14.38 -7.66
CA GLU A 363 -1.51 -15.25 -6.47
C GLU A 363 -1.40 -14.41 -5.20
N ALA A 364 -1.73 -15.02 -4.06
CA ALA A 364 -1.49 -14.43 -2.75
C ALA A 364 -0.79 -15.44 -1.82
N ARG A 365 0.11 -14.92 -0.97
CA ARG A 365 0.79 -15.68 0.08
C ARG A 365 0.78 -14.90 1.38
N SER A 366 0.52 -15.60 2.48
CA SER A 366 0.67 -15.04 3.82
C SER A 366 1.98 -15.51 4.46
N VAL A 367 2.64 -14.61 5.21
CA VAL A 367 3.94 -14.87 5.83
C VAL A 367 3.93 -14.44 7.29
N GLU A 368 4.51 -15.27 8.15
CA GLU A 368 4.68 -14.98 9.58
C GLU A 368 5.75 -13.92 9.82
N GLN A 369 5.55 -13.06 10.83
CA GLN A 369 6.45 -11.91 11.03
C GLN A 369 7.87 -12.31 11.41
N THR A 370 8.10 -13.44 12.13
CA THR A 370 9.46 -13.90 12.43
C THR A 370 10.21 -14.28 11.17
N ALA A 371 9.58 -14.96 10.22
CA ALA A 371 10.16 -15.28 8.91
C ALA A 371 10.42 -14.00 8.07
N VAL A 372 9.55 -13.00 8.20
CA VAL A 372 9.73 -11.68 7.56
C VAL A 372 10.96 -10.97 8.09
N PHE A 373 11.17 -10.94 9.42
CA PHE A 373 12.34 -10.29 10.02
C PHE A 373 13.65 -11.06 9.77
N GLN A 374 13.59 -12.40 9.71
CA GLN A 374 14.75 -13.21 9.26
C GLN A 374 15.18 -12.82 7.85
N ALA A 375 14.22 -12.69 6.91
CA ALA A 375 14.50 -12.27 5.54
C ALA A 375 15.01 -10.82 5.48
N ALA A 376 14.44 -9.92 6.32
CA ALA A 376 14.89 -8.54 6.44
C ALA A 376 16.34 -8.42 6.85
N GLU A 377 16.76 -9.16 7.90
CA GLU A 377 18.16 -9.17 8.35
C GLU A 377 19.09 -9.78 7.30
N GLN A 378 18.68 -10.92 6.71
CA GLN A 378 19.45 -11.54 5.66
C GLN A 378 19.71 -10.58 4.52
N PHE A 379 18.65 -9.88 4.06
CA PHE A 379 18.76 -8.88 3.00
C PHE A 379 19.66 -7.70 3.41
N ALA A 380 19.46 -7.18 4.63
CA ALA A 380 20.27 -6.07 5.15
C ALA A 380 21.76 -6.41 5.23
N ARG A 381 22.10 -7.61 5.70
CA ARG A 381 23.51 -8.05 5.81
C ARG A 381 24.15 -8.32 4.46
N ILE A 382 23.37 -8.72 3.45
CA ILE A 382 23.87 -9.09 2.12
C ILE A 382 23.89 -7.88 1.19
N GLU A 383 22.78 -7.13 1.09
CA GLU A 383 22.62 -6.02 0.15
C GLU A 383 22.93 -4.64 0.77
N GLY A 384 23.10 -4.56 2.09
CA GLY A 384 23.45 -3.31 2.78
C GLY A 384 22.28 -2.32 2.92
N ILE A 385 21.04 -2.77 2.74
CA ILE A 385 19.84 -1.95 2.82
C ILE A 385 18.95 -2.48 3.93
N LEU A 386 18.62 -1.63 4.91
CA LEU A 386 17.69 -1.97 5.99
C LEU A 386 16.24 -1.75 5.53
N PRO A 387 15.47 -2.81 5.27
CA PRO A 387 14.12 -2.68 4.73
C PRO A 387 13.09 -2.41 5.82
N ALA A 388 12.01 -1.74 5.45
CA ALA A 388 10.81 -1.69 6.31
C ALA A 388 10.21 -3.10 6.48
N PRO A 389 9.56 -3.41 7.61
CA PRO A 389 8.90 -4.70 7.82
C PRO A 389 7.87 -5.02 6.74
N GLU A 390 7.17 -4.03 6.21
CA GLU A 390 6.23 -4.19 5.09
C GLU A 390 6.94 -4.72 3.85
N SER A 391 8.05 -4.10 3.44
CA SER A 391 8.85 -4.53 2.27
C SER A 391 9.40 -5.94 2.44
N SER A 392 9.70 -6.31 3.66
CA SER A 392 10.35 -7.58 4.00
C SER A 392 9.45 -8.79 3.75
N HIS A 393 8.13 -8.59 3.66
CA HIS A 393 7.19 -9.60 3.19
C HIS A 393 7.48 -9.99 1.73
N ALA A 394 7.69 -9.01 0.85
CA ALA A 394 8.08 -9.27 -0.53
C ALA A 394 9.48 -9.89 -0.63
N ILE A 395 10.43 -9.45 0.19
CA ILE A 395 11.78 -10.04 0.25
C ILE A 395 11.71 -11.51 0.62
N ARG A 396 10.91 -11.90 1.63
CA ARG A 396 10.77 -13.30 2.05
C ARG A 396 10.33 -14.18 0.88
N VAL A 397 9.29 -13.78 0.18
CA VAL A 397 8.75 -14.55 -0.94
C VAL A 397 9.69 -14.52 -2.16
N ALA A 398 10.42 -13.42 -2.39
CA ALA A 398 11.45 -13.37 -3.44
C ALA A 398 12.58 -14.37 -3.15
N ILE A 399 13.00 -14.50 -1.89
CA ILE A 399 13.97 -15.53 -1.46
C ILE A 399 13.41 -16.93 -1.68
N ASP A 400 12.15 -17.18 -1.30
CA ASP A 400 11.52 -18.50 -1.48
C ASP A 400 11.44 -18.91 -2.96
N GLU A 401 11.03 -17.97 -3.84
CA GLU A 401 11.00 -18.23 -5.30
C GLU A 401 12.42 -18.45 -5.87
N ALA A 402 13.42 -17.72 -5.38
CA ALA A 402 14.81 -17.91 -5.80
C ALA A 402 15.37 -19.27 -5.34
N LEU A 403 15.04 -19.73 -4.13
CA LEU A 403 15.41 -21.06 -3.64
C LEU A 403 14.69 -22.16 -4.42
N ARG A 404 13.42 -21.93 -4.79
CA ARG A 404 12.71 -22.85 -5.69
C ARG A 404 13.40 -22.97 -7.05
N CYS A 405 13.86 -21.85 -7.63
CA CYS A 405 14.64 -21.86 -8.84
C CYS A 405 15.95 -22.68 -8.69
N LYS A 406 16.60 -22.60 -7.51
CA LYS A 406 17.78 -23.43 -7.22
C LYS A 406 17.44 -24.92 -7.18
N GLU A 407 16.32 -25.30 -6.59
CA GLU A 407 15.86 -26.69 -6.50
C GLU A 407 15.48 -27.27 -7.86
N THR A 408 14.79 -26.48 -8.68
CA THR A 408 14.33 -26.92 -10.01
C THR A 408 15.35 -26.76 -11.12
N GLY A 409 16.38 -25.93 -10.90
CA GLY A 409 17.36 -25.57 -11.93
C GLY A 409 16.82 -24.53 -12.94
N GLU A 410 15.62 -23.99 -12.73
CA GLU A 410 15.01 -22.99 -13.63
C GLU A 410 15.63 -21.61 -13.42
N GLU A 411 16.02 -20.95 -14.50
CA GLU A 411 16.38 -19.53 -14.48
C GLU A 411 15.11 -18.68 -14.63
N LYS A 412 14.76 -17.91 -13.60
CA LYS A 412 13.64 -16.95 -13.62
C LYS A 412 14.13 -15.56 -13.24
N THR A 413 13.54 -14.55 -13.85
CA THR A 413 13.73 -13.15 -13.46
C THR A 413 12.64 -12.74 -12.49
N ILE A 414 13.04 -12.45 -11.25
CA ILE A 414 12.18 -12.03 -10.15
C ILE A 414 12.34 -10.54 -9.94
N VAL A 415 11.23 -9.79 -9.91
CA VAL A 415 11.21 -8.36 -9.57
C VAL A 415 10.35 -8.17 -8.34
N PHE A 416 10.84 -7.50 -7.32
CA PHE A 416 10.01 -7.17 -6.15
C PHE A 416 10.06 -5.68 -5.80
N GLY A 417 8.99 -5.22 -5.12
CA GLY A 417 8.90 -3.85 -4.62
C GLY A 417 9.56 -3.72 -3.25
N LEU A 418 10.65 -2.93 -3.16
CA LEU A 418 11.26 -2.52 -1.89
C LEU A 418 10.67 -1.16 -1.49
N THR A 419 9.56 -1.17 -0.79
CA THR A 419 8.59 -0.08 -0.66
C THR A 419 8.95 0.98 0.36
N GLY A 420 9.83 0.65 1.32
CA GLY A 420 10.17 1.56 2.41
C GLY A 420 11.47 1.23 3.13
N THR A 421 12.04 2.24 3.78
CA THR A 421 13.21 2.12 4.65
C THR A 421 12.80 1.65 6.05
N GLY A 422 13.67 0.85 6.70
CA GLY A 422 13.47 0.31 8.04
C GLY A 422 14.03 1.15 9.19
N TYR A 423 14.69 2.29 8.91
CA TYR A 423 15.33 3.09 9.96
C TYR A 423 14.38 3.62 11.05
N PHE A 424 13.10 3.72 10.77
CA PHE A 424 12.07 4.08 11.76
C PHE A 424 11.46 2.88 12.48
N ASP A 425 11.92 1.66 12.17
CA ASP A 425 11.35 0.41 12.69
C ASP A 425 12.30 -0.32 13.65
N MET A 426 13.30 0.39 14.21
CA MET A 426 14.36 -0.21 15.02
C MET A 426 13.85 -0.87 16.30
N VAL A 427 12.76 -0.39 16.89
CA VAL A 427 12.09 -1.07 18.02
C VAL A 427 11.61 -2.47 17.64
N ALA A 428 11.19 -2.67 16.40
CA ALA A 428 10.78 -3.98 15.92
C ALA A 428 11.98 -4.92 15.73
N TYR A 429 13.08 -4.39 15.18
CA TYR A 429 14.33 -5.15 15.05
C TYR A 429 14.92 -5.51 16.42
N GLU A 430 14.88 -4.59 17.40
CA GLU A 430 15.27 -4.87 18.79
C GLU A 430 14.49 -6.05 19.36
N LYS A 431 13.17 -6.03 19.28
CA LYS A 431 12.32 -7.16 19.75
C LYS A 431 12.61 -8.46 19.03
N PHE A 432 12.95 -8.41 17.75
CA PHE A 432 13.35 -9.60 17.01
C PHE A 432 14.68 -10.17 17.52
N HIS A 433 15.70 -9.31 17.71
CA HIS A 433 17.01 -9.72 18.25
C HIS A 433 16.92 -10.31 19.66
N ASP A 434 16.05 -9.74 20.49
CA ASP A 434 15.85 -10.16 21.88
C ASP A 434 14.93 -11.39 22.03
N GLY A 435 14.48 -11.97 20.90
CA GLY A 435 13.59 -13.14 20.90
C GLY A 435 12.20 -12.84 21.49
N GLN A 436 11.78 -11.58 21.51
CA GLN A 436 10.48 -11.14 22.05
C GLN A 436 9.39 -11.07 20.97
N MET A 437 9.73 -11.31 19.71
CA MET A 437 8.78 -11.33 18.62
C MET A 437 8.08 -12.68 18.55
N THR A 438 6.74 -12.65 18.49
CA THR A 438 5.92 -13.85 18.37
C THR A 438 5.06 -13.79 17.13
N ASP A 439 4.86 -14.94 16.49
CA ASP A 439 3.92 -15.06 15.40
C ASP A 439 2.49 -15.19 15.91
N TYR A 440 1.57 -14.67 15.13
CA TYR A 440 0.14 -14.79 15.36
C TYR A 440 -0.58 -15.08 14.05
N ILE A 441 -1.36 -16.13 14.05
CA ILE A 441 -2.26 -16.51 12.96
C ILE A 441 -3.68 -16.50 13.53
N PRO A 442 -4.62 -15.69 12.99
CA PRO A 442 -6.00 -15.69 13.48
C PRO A 442 -6.61 -17.07 13.38
N THR A 443 -7.29 -17.51 14.44
CA THR A 443 -8.08 -18.74 14.40
C THR A 443 -9.31 -18.57 13.52
N ASP A 444 -9.94 -19.67 13.11
CA ASP A 444 -11.21 -19.59 12.37
C ASP A 444 -12.29 -18.89 13.18
N ALA A 445 -12.28 -19.05 14.51
CA ALA A 445 -13.21 -18.34 15.39
C ALA A 445 -12.97 -16.83 15.44
N ASP A 446 -11.70 -16.37 15.36
CA ASP A 446 -11.38 -14.95 15.28
C ASP A 446 -11.85 -14.33 13.96
N LEU A 447 -11.62 -15.05 12.85
CA LEU A 447 -12.11 -14.63 11.53
C LEU A 447 -13.64 -14.63 11.46
N GLN A 448 -14.30 -15.64 12.04
CA GLN A 448 -15.76 -15.72 12.03
C GLN A 448 -16.40 -14.52 12.75
N LYS A 449 -15.82 -14.05 13.86
CA LYS A 449 -16.27 -12.81 14.52
C LYS A 449 -16.22 -11.60 13.59
N GLY A 450 -15.17 -11.49 12.78
CA GLY A 450 -15.08 -10.45 11.77
C GLY A 450 -16.15 -10.60 10.68
N PHE A 451 -16.33 -11.83 10.17
CA PHE A 451 -17.30 -12.12 9.13
C PHE A 451 -18.78 -11.94 9.59
N ASP A 452 -19.07 -12.12 10.87
CA ASP A 452 -20.42 -11.92 11.42
C ASP A 452 -20.87 -10.47 11.28
N GLY A 453 -19.93 -9.52 11.26
CA GLY A 453 -20.17 -8.08 11.07
C GLY A 453 -20.33 -7.63 9.62
N ILE A 454 -20.08 -8.50 8.64
CA ILE A 454 -20.22 -8.15 7.21
C ILE A 454 -21.69 -7.84 6.89
N PRO A 455 -21.97 -6.73 6.16
CA PRO A 455 -23.33 -6.35 5.79
C PRO A 455 -24.06 -7.44 5.04
N LYS A 456 -25.30 -7.77 5.46
CA LYS A 456 -26.13 -8.82 4.83
C LYS A 456 -27.22 -8.17 3.99
N PHE A 457 -27.12 -8.34 2.67
CA PHE A 457 -28.14 -7.94 1.71
C PHE A 457 -28.09 -8.86 0.47
N PRO A 458 -29.15 -8.95 -0.37
CA PRO A 458 -29.15 -9.81 -1.54
C PRO A 458 -27.96 -9.56 -2.47
N GLY A 459 -27.22 -10.63 -2.79
CA GLY A 459 -26.00 -10.55 -3.62
C GLY A 459 -24.70 -10.24 -2.88
N ASN A 460 -24.72 -10.22 -1.54
CA ASN A 460 -23.53 -10.07 -0.69
C ASN A 460 -23.32 -11.29 0.24
N GLU A 461 -23.44 -12.48 -0.31
CA GLU A 461 -23.34 -13.75 0.43
C GLU A 461 -21.94 -14.36 0.41
#